data_70c46f1a2ef2e96efd21077b004bab41
#
_entry.id   70c46f1a2ef2e96efd21077b004bab41
#
_cell.length_a   1.000
_cell.length_b   1.000
_cell.length_c   1.000
_cell.angle_alpha   90.00
_cell.angle_beta   90.00
_cell.angle_gamma   90.00
#
_symmetry.space_group_name_H-M   'P 1'
#
loop_
_entity.id
_entity.type
_entity.pdbx_description
1 polymer ?
#
loop_
_entity_poly.entity_id
_entity_poly.type
_entity_poly.pdbx_seq_one_letter_code
_entity_poly.pdbx_strand_id
1 'polypeptide(L)'
;QMCIRDRCNVGGITESMKVAGWCESHYIDMMPHNPLGPICTAASIHYGASVPNFAWLETRESSAENAGFFDDEIIQSSHKMQNAMYVVSDEPGLGIKVNEDYLKNSKFKQWDPPQLERNDGSVTNW
;
A
#
# COMPACT_ATOMS: atom_id res chain seq x y z
N GLN A 1 -13.64 13.29 2.45
CA GLN A 1 -13.09 12.23 1.58
C GLN A 1 -11.77 11.80 2.18
N MET A 2 -11.77 10.72 2.95
CA MET A 2 -10.57 10.32 3.69
C MET A 2 -9.62 9.42 2.90
N CYS A 3 -10.07 8.67 1.92
CA CYS A 3 -9.20 7.83 1.08
C CYS A 3 -8.91 8.54 -0.24
N ILE A 4 -7.72 9.12 -0.35
CA ILE A 4 -7.31 9.79 -1.58
C ILE A 4 -6.22 8.97 -2.26
N ARG A 5 -6.64 8.01 -3.06
CA ARG A 5 -5.93 7.32 -4.13
C ARG A 5 -4.79 6.36 -3.74
N ASP A 6 -4.93 5.18 -4.25
CA ASP A 6 -3.96 4.10 -4.35
C ASP A 6 -2.81 4.49 -5.30
N ARG A 7 -1.55 4.25 -4.88
CA ARG A 7 -0.36 4.55 -5.70
C ARG A 7 -0.29 3.73 -6.96
N CYS A 8 -0.78 2.52 -6.94
CA CYS A 8 -0.78 1.66 -8.10
C CYS A 8 -1.79 2.14 -9.15
N ASN A 9 -2.93 2.66 -8.69
CA ASN A 9 -4.01 3.13 -9.57
C ASN A 9 -3.82 4.58 -10.05
N VAL A 10 -3.09 5.41 -9.29
CA VAL A 10 -2.87 6.82 -9.65
C VAL A 10 -1.74 7.03 -10.67
N GLY A 11 -0.94 6.01 -10.93
CA GLY A 11 0.19 6.09 -11.86
C GLY A 11 1.57 6.19 -11.18
N GLY A 12 1.70 5.69 -9.95
CA GLY A 12 2.96 5.59 -9.23
C GLY A 12 3.31 6.80 -8.38
N ILE A 13 4.55 6.83 -7.88
CA ILE A 13 5.02 7.85 -6.93
C ILE A 13 4.96 9.26 -7.53
N THR A 14 5.38 9.43 -8.78
CA THR A 14 5.43 10.74 -9.43
C THR A 14 4.05 11.41 -9.48
N GLU A 15 3.02 10.68 -9.88
CA GLU A 15 1.66 11.23 -9.94
C GLU A 15 1.08 11.42 -8.53
N SER A 16 1.42 10.55 -7.58
CA SER A 16 1.03 10.71 -6.18
C SER A 16 1.59 12.00 -5.57
N MET A 17 2.83 12.36 -5.88
CA MET A 17 3.45 13.60 -5.41
C MET A 17 2.73 14.85 -5.95
N LYS A 18 2.28 14.84 -7.20
CA LYS A 18 1.46 15.93 -7.76
C LYS A 18 0.13 16.07 -7.03
N VAL A 19 -0.54 14.92 -6.76
CA VAL A 19 -1.80 14.91 -6.02
C VAL A 19 -1.59 15.46 -4.60
N ALA A 20 -0.48 15.09 -3.93
CA ALA A 20 -0.17 15.62 -2.60
C ALA A 20 -0.02 17.14 -2.61
N GLY A 21 0.71 17.70 -3.58
CA GLY A 21 0.87 19.15 -3.71
C GLY A 21 -0.44 19.88 -3.98
N TRP A 22 -1.33 19.30 -4.79
CA TRP A 22 -2.68 19.86 -4.98
C TRP A 22 -3.50 19.82 -3.70
N CYS A 23 -3.47 18.70 -2.97
CA CYS A 23 -4.16 18.56 -1.69
C CYS A 23 -3.61 19.54 -0.65
N GLU A 24 -2.29 19.67 -0.58
CA GLU A 24 -1.62 20.60 0.33
C GLU A 24 -2.08 22.05 0.09
N SER A 25 -2.12 22.50 -1.17
CA SER A 25 -2.57 23.85 -1.52
C SER A 25 -4.04 24.12 -1.18
N HIS A 26 -4.82 23.09 -0.94
CA HIS A 26 -6.21 23.15 -0.53
C HIS A 26 -6.46 22.73 0.94
N TYR A 27 -5.39 22.63 1.75
CA TYR A 27 -5.46 22.21 3.15
C TYR A 27 -6.14 20.84 3.35
N ILE A 28 -5.88 19.91 2.43
CA ILE A 28 -6.41 18.54 2.46
C ILE A 28 -5.29 17.58 2.87
N ASP A 29 -5.53 16.84 3.93
CA ASP A 29 -4.61 15.80 4.39
C ASP A 29 -4.68 14.56 3.49
N MET A 30 -3.53 13.87 3.39
CA MET A 30 -3.38 12.66 2.61
C MET A 30 -3.54 11.41 3.48
N MET A 31 -4.41 10.53 3.04
CA MET A 31 -4.55 9.17 3.57
C MET A 31 -4.52 8.19 2.40
N PRO A 32 -3.36 7.67 2.08
CA PRO A 32 -3.22 6.78 0.94
C PRO A 32 -3.96 5.46 1.11
N HIS A 33 -4.77 5.09 0.12
CA HIS A 33 -5.35 3.76 0.01
C HIS A 33 -4.25 2.73 -0.28
N ASN A 34 -4.11 1.72 0.56
CA ASN A 34 -3.09 0.69 0.45
C ASN A 34 -3.59 -0.68 0.94
N PRO A 35 -4.58 -1.28 0.27
CA PRO A 35 -5.06 -2.63 0.57
C PRO A 35 -4.17 -3.72 -0.06
N LEU A 36 -3.11 -3.31 -0.75
CA LEU A 36 -2.22 -4.17 -1.52
C LEU A 36 -1.08 -4.73 -0.66
N GLY A 37 -0.18 -5.45 -1.31
CA GLY A 37 0.90 -6.16 -0.64
C GLY A 37 2.09 -5.28 -0.19
N PRO A 38 3.15 -5.92 0.31
CA PRO A 38 4.27 -5.25 0.98
C PRO A 38 5.06 -4.28 0.07
N ILE A 39 5.06 -4.49 -1.23
CA ILE A 39 5.74 -3.57 -2.17
C ILE A 39 5.01 -2.22 -2.21
N CYS A 40 3.67 -2.23 -2.32
CA CYS A 40 2.88 -1.02 -2.29
C CYS A 40 2.96 -0.33 -0.91
N THR A 41 3.00 -1.11 0.17
CA THR A 41 3.19 -0.59 1.52
C THR A 41 4.53 0.13 1.66
N ALA A 42 5.64 -0.46 1.20
CA ALA A 42 6.96 0.17 1.23
C ALA A 42 6.98 1.49 0.43
N ALA A 43 6.45 1.48 -0.79
CA ALA A 43 6.33 2.72 -1.58
C ALA A 43 5.47 3.79 -0.88
N SER A 44 4.42 3.37 -0.19
CA SER A 44 3.52 4.26 0.55
C SER A 44 4.17 4.85 1.80
N ILE A 45 5.04 4.10 2.47
CA ILE A 45 5.84 4.58 3.61
C ILE A 45 6.78 5.70 3.15
N HIS A 46 7.54 5.50 2.08
CA HIS A 46 8.42 6.53 1.53
C HIS A 46 7.64 7.76 1.06
N TYR A 47 6.51 7.55 0.41
CA TYR A 47 5.64 8.65 0.03
C TYR A 47 5.15 9.44 1.26
N GLY A 48 4.62 8.76 2.28
CA GLY A 48 4.16 9.41 3.50
C GLY A 48 5.25 10.20 4.22
N ALA A 49 6.49 9.68 4.23
CA ALA A 49 7.65 10.38 4.80
C ALA A 49 8.10 11.62 4.00
N SER A 50 7.68 11.74 2.73
CA SER A 50 8.12 12.82 1.83
C SER A 50 7.10 13.94 1.65
N VAL A 51 5.86 13.79 2.12
CA VAL A 51 4.82 14.80 1.94
C VAL A 51 4.41 15.45 3.26
N PRO A 52 4.25 16.78 3.30
CA PRO A 52 3.98 17.50 4.56
C PRO A 52 2.55 17.33 5.08
N ASN A 53 1.61 17.01 4.20
CA ASN A 53 0.20 16.85 4.49
C ASN A 53 -0.23 15.38 4.65
N PHE A 54 0.69 14.49 5.06
CA PHE A 54 0.37 13.12 5.38
C PHE A 54 -0.32 13.03 6.74
N ALA A 55 -1.45 12.31 6.81
CA ALA A 55 -2.17 12.06 8.06
C ALA A 55 -2.09 10.60 8.49
N TRP A 56 -2.46 9.66 7.61
CA TRP A 56 -2.59 8.24 7.93
C TRP A 56 -2.18 7.38 6.74
N LEU A 57 -1.77 6.16 7.00
CA LEU A 57 -1.57 5.12 5.99
C LEU A 57 -2.51 3.96 6.28
N GLU A 58 -3.35 3.60 5.30
CA GLU A 58 -4.01 2.32 5.32
C GLU A 58 -2.98 1.21 5.13
N THR A 59 -3.07 0.18 5.94
CA THR A 59 -2.22 -1.00 5.83
C THR A 59 -2.98 -2.26 6.20
N ARG A 60 -2.57 -3.38 5.65
CA ARG A 60 -3.05 -4.72 6.04
C ARG A 60 -2.17 -5.40 7.08
N GLU A 61 -1.10 -4.77 7.49
CA GLU A 61 -0.27 -5.22 8.58
C GLU A 61 -0.85 -4.74 9.91
N SER A 62 -0.91 -5.63 10.90
CA SER A 62 -1.29 -5.30 12.26
C SER A 62 -0.17 -5.70 13.22
N SER A 63 0.13 -4.86 14.18
CA SER A 63 1.05 -5.18 15.27
C SER A 63 0.43 -6.07 16.35
N ALA A 64 -0.90 -6.20 16.36
CA ALA A 64 -1.67 -6.91 17.39
C ALA A 64 -2.30 -8.20 16.87
N GLU A 65 -2.51 -8.32 15.57
CA GLU A 65 -3.20 -9.44 14.95
C GLU A 65 -2.35 -10.01 13.82
N ASN A 66 -2.34 -11.32 13.68
CA ASN A 66 -1.71 -11.99 12.52
C ASN A 66 -2.64 -11.88 11.30
N ALA A 67 -3.00 -10.66 10.96
CA ALA A 67 -3.84 -10.32 9.81
C ALA A 67 -2.97 -9.69 8.74
N GLY A 68 -2.66 -10.41 7.68
CA GLY A 68 -1.87 -9.81 6.62
C GLY A 68 -1.60 -10.72 5.44
N PHE A 69 -1.19 -10.09 4.36
CA PHE A 69 -0.70 -10.73 3.16
C PHE A 69 0.83 -10.78 3.13
N PHE A 70 1.46 -10.70 4.30
CA PHE A 70 2.90 -10.66 4.41
C PHE A 70 3.42 -12.07 4.58
N ASP A 71 4.04 -12.57 3.53
CA ASP A 71 4.83 -13.78 3.56
C ASP A 71 6.30 -13.35 3.53
N ASP A 72 6.94 -13.36 4.69
CA ASP A 72 8.36 -12.99 4.84
C ASP A 72 9.29 -13.92 4.03
N GLU A 73 8.82 -15.08 3.61
CA GLU A 73 9.56 -15.96 2.70
C GLU A 73 9.61 -15.39 1.28
N ILE A 74 8.60 -14.63 0.88
CA ILE A 74 8.51 -14.02 -0.45
C ILE A 74 9.12 -12.62 -0.46
N ILE A 75 8.74 -11.78 0.50
CA ILE A 75 9.16 -10.38 0.54
C ILE A 75 9.56 -9.99 1.96
N GLN A 76 10.81 -9.63 2.14
CA GLN A 76 11.34 -9.12 3.39
C GLN A 76 11.36 -7.60 3.36
N SER A 77 10.70 -6.96 4.33
CA SER A 77 10.70 -5.52 4.50
C SER A 77 11.62 -5.09 5.65
N SER A 78 12.40 -4.04 5.42
CA SER A 78 13.19 -3.38 6.47
C SER A 78 12.37 -2.35 7.27
N HIS A 79 11.21 -1.96 6.78
CA HIS A 79 10.28 -1.10 7.52
C HIS A 79 9.56 -1.93 8.57
N LYS A 80 9.68 -1.52 9.82
CA LYS A 80 9.06 -2.22 10.95
C LYS A 80 7.96 -1.37 11.56
N MET A 81 6.82 -2.01 11.81
CA MET A 81 5.74 -1.37 12.55
C MET A 81 6.04 -1.39 14.04
N GLN A 82 5.99 -0.24 14.67
CA GLN A 82 6.14 -0.05 16.10
C GLN A 82 5.05 0.90 16.60
N ASN A 83 4.23 0.45 17.55
CA ASN A 83 3.15 1.27 18.12
C ASN A 83 2.24 1.91 17.05
N ALA A 84 1.80 1.13 16.07
CA ALA A 84 0.99 1.57 14.93
C ALA A 84 1.65 2.65 14.03
N MET A 85 2.96 2.77 14.06
CA MET A 85 3.76 3.61 13.17
C MET A 85 4.82 2.77 12.47
N TYR A 86 5.12 3.10 11.23
CA TYR A 86 6.27 2.52 10.55
C TYR A 86 7.53 3.35 10.83
N VAL A 87 8.59 2.64 11.16
CA VAL A 87 9.93 3.23 11.19
C VAL A 87 10.48 3.17 9.77
N VAL A 88 10.74 4.34 9.19
CA VAL A 88 11.32 4.44 7.83
C VAL A 88 12.76 3.95 7.88
N SER A 89 13.10 3.03 6.99
CA SER A 89 14.44 2.45 6.88
C SER A 89 15.35 3.31 6.00
N ASP A 90 16.64 3.32 6.31
CA ASP A 90 17.70 3.93 5.48
C ASP A 90 18.25 2.96 4.40
N GLU A 91 17.66 1.76 4.28
CA GLU A 91 18.06 0.81 3.25
C GLU A 91 17.75 1.36 1.85
N PRO A 92 18.60 1.08 0.85
CA PRO A 92 18.45 1.62 -0.49
C PRO A 92 17.18 1.12 -1.19
N GLY A 93 16.68 1.93 -2.11
CA GLY A 93 15.47 1.65 -2.88
C GLY A 93 14.22 1.74 -2.03
N LEU A 94 13.34 0.75 -2.10
CA LEU A 94 12.14 0.67 -1.28
C LEU A 94 12.35 0.00 0.09
N GLY A 95 13.59 -0.38 0.43
CA GLY A 95 13.88 -1.10 1.67
C GLY A 95 13.23 -2.48 1.74
N ILE A 96 13.10 -3.16 0.60
CA ILE A 96 12.54 -4.51 0.49
C ILE A 96 13.47 -5.43 -0.27
N LYS A 97 13.40 -6.73 0.04
CA LYS A 97 14.08 -7.79 -0.71
C LYS A 97 13.03 -8.80 -1.18
N VAL A 98 13.03 -9.09 -2.48
CA VAL A 98 12.15 -10.08 -3.09
C VAL A 98 12.92 -11.38 -3.28
N ASN A 99 12.34 -12.49 -2.81
CA ASN A 99 12.89 -13.83 -3.05
C ASN A 99 12.46 -14.33 -4.44
N GLU A 100 13.23 -13.96 -5.45
CA GLU A 100 12.93 -14.33 -6.83
C GLU A 100 12.96 -15.84 -7.07
N ASP A 101 13.80 -16.58 -6.35
CA ASP A 101 13.89 -18.03 -6.51
C ASP A 101 12.64 -18.72 -5.98
N TYR A 102 12.09 -18.24 -4.87
CA TYR A 102 10.81 -18.71 -4.39
C TYR A 102 9.70 -18.45 -5.43
N LEU A 103 9.65 -17.25 -5.99
CA LEU A 103 8.65 -16.88 -7.01
C LEU A 103 8.76 -17.72 -8.28
N LYS A 104 9.98 -17.96 -8.78
CA LYS A 104 10.22 -18.81 -9.97
C LYS A 104 9.76 -20.25 -9.78
N ASN A 105 9.86 -20.77 -8.55
CA ASN A 105 9.46 -22.13 -8.21
C ASN A 105 8.00 -22.24 -7.75
N SER A 106 7.33 -21.13 -7.51
CA SER A 106 5.93 -21.10 -7.08
C SER A 106 4.98 -21.37 -8.25
N LYS A 107 3.93 -22.15 -7.99
CA LYS A 107 2.88 -22.37 -8.99
C LYS A 107 1.95 -21.16 -9.01
N PHE A 108 1.81 -20.55 -10.16
CA PHE A 108 0.78 -19.52 -10.37
C PHE A 108 -0.60 -20.11 -10.14
N LYS A 109 -1.42 -19.44 -9.32
CA LYS A 109 -2.83 -19.76 -9.13
C LYS A 109 -3.64 -18.55 -9.55
N GLN A 110 -4.45 -18.71 -10.58
CA GLN A 110 -5.41 -17.68 -10.97
C GLN A 110 -6.39 -17.43 -9.83
N TRP A 111 -6.58 -16.17 -9.53
CA TRP A 111 -7.62 -15.72 -8.62
C TRP A 111 -8.32 -14.51 -9.22
N ASP A 112 -9.61 -14.62 -9.34
CA ASP A 112 -10.46 -13.50 -9.79
C ASP A 112 -11.11 -12.86 -8.55
N PRO A 113 -11.04 -11.54 -8.42
CA PRO A 113 -11.70 -10.86 -7.32
C PRO A 113 -13.22 -11.11 -7.38
N PRO A 114 -13.90 -11.27 -6.23
CA PRO A 114 -15.33 -11.45 -6.22
C PRO A 114 -16.02 -10.24 -6.85
N GLN A 115 -16.89 -10.50 -7.81
CA GLN A 115 -17.77 -9.48 -8.37
C GLN A 115 -18.99 -9.32 -7.47
N LEU A 116 -19.22 -8.10 -7.01
CA LEU A 116 -20.42 -7.79 -6.24
C LEU A 116 -21.54 -7.39 -7.17
N GLU A 117 -22.72 -7.94 -6.91
CA GLU A 117 -23.94 -7.65 -7.66
C GLU A 117 -24.99 -7.02 -6.75
N ARG A 118 -25.79 -6.15 -7.32
CA ARG A 118 -26.99 -5.64 -6.68
C ARG A 118 -28.12 -6.67 -6.75
N ASN A 119 -29.20 -6.44 -6.02
CA ASN A 119 -30.35 -7.35 -6.01
C ASN A 119 -31.01 -7.54 -7.39
N ASP A 120 -30.79 -6.63 -8.31
CA ASP A 120 -31.27 -6.69 -9.70
C ASP A 120 -30.29 -7.39 -10.67
N GLY A 121 -29.17 -7.91 -10.15
CA GLY A 121 -28.12 -8.57 -10.93
C GLY A 121 -27.15 -7.62 -11.63
N SER A 122 -27.27 -6.32 -11.45
CA SER A 122 -26.31 -5.37 -12.01
C SER A 122 -25.00 -5.38 -11.21
N VAL A 123 -23.86 -5.31 -11.92
CA VAL A 123 -22.54 -5.24 -11.29
C VAL A 123 -22.40 -3.91 -10.55
N THR A 124 -21.85 -3.96 -9.35
CA THR A 124 -21.53 -2.77 -8.57
C THR A 124 -20.03 -2.69 -8.29
N ASN A 125 -19.52 -1.48 -8.21
CA ASN A 125 -18.20 -1.24 -7.67
C ASN A 125 -18.28 -1.18 -6.15
N TRP A 126 -17.26 -1.68 -5.51
CA TRP A 126 -17.04 -1.62 -4.07
C TRP A 126 -16.18 -0.43 -3.69
#